data_829629b33ecbc8278a3955c6c5295f0c
#
_entry.id   829629b33ecbc8278a3955c6c5295f0c
#
_cell.length_a   1.000
_cell.length_b   1.000
_cell.length_c   1.000
_cell.angle_alpha   90.00
_cell.angle_beta   90.00
_cell.angle_gamma   90.00
#
_symmetry.space_group_name_H-M   'P 1'
#
loop_
_entity.id
_entity.type
_entity.pdbx_description
1 polymer ?
#
loop_
_entity_poly.entity_id
_entity_poly.type
_entity_poly.pdbx_seq_one_letter_code
_entity_poly.pdbx_strand_id
1 'polypeptide(L)'
;ALHVRTADLAVPLGGNTAAESYLVGEAILEAARTTGADAIHPGYGFLSENTGFAAACAEAGVIFIGPPARAVEVMGDKALAKRAMLEAKVPCIPGYQGEDQSDETLCREAEAMGMPVMIKAAAGGGGRGMRRVADPEQLMQSIALARSEAEGAFGNGDLILERAIEGARHVEVQVFADTHGNVIHLGERDCSLQRRHQKVVEESPCPIMTPALREAMGTAAVEAARAVNYVGAGTVEFLLDASGEFYFLEMNTRLQVEHPVTECVTGFDLVQWQIRVAQGEPLPATQEDIDLFGHAIEVRLCAEDPAAAFLPSAGPVSLFSVLAGEGVRVDSGIESGDAISPFYDSMVAKIIAWGETRETARLKLRSALQGTALAGVTHNRSFLLELLDQPNFIEGGATTDYIDQHYPEGFAPAQPTTGTLAAGIVLQQILAAEQHFASALSVNEELRGWVSTGPVTRRHHFEVGDATFTADITSNSAEQFTVTLMEVSHSVTLQTLTADNVTFLLDGQRVVLGYHQSDAAALILATDQSEVNLINTDLIPPESAEDAQGGKVQAPMHGQLVTLLVEADQSVEKDQRLAVFEAMKMQHEILAPVSGVVQQLNGQVGQQMAAGDVIMVIEEAEGE
;
A
#
# COMPACT_ATOMS: atom_id res chain seq x y z
N ALA A 1 7.73 3.28 -17.68
CA ALA A 1 7.91 2.76 -16.31
C ALA A 1 9.39 2.47 -16.05
N LEU A 2 9.82 2.56 -14.79
CA LEU A 2 11.22 2.43 -14.38
C LEU A 2 11.83 1.08 -14.78
N HIS A 3 11.15 -0.03 -14.53
CA HIS A 3 11.62 -1.37 -14.88
C HIS A 3 11.88 -1.55 -16.38
N VAL A 4 11.07 -0.92 -17.25
CA VAL A 4 11.26 -0.94 -18.71
C VAL A 4 12.54 -0.20 -19.12
N ARG A 5 12.83 0.93 -18.46
CA ARG A 5 14.04 1.72 -18.75
C ARG A 5 15.32 1.09 -18.19
N THR A 6 15.19 0.27 -17.13
CA THR A 6 16.32 -0.39 -16.48
C THR A 6 16.75 -1.67 -17.22
N ALA A 7 15.81 -2.37 -17.83
CA ALA A 7 16.07 -3.60 -18.57
C ALA A 7 16.79 -3.33 -19.91
N ASP A 8 17.66 -4.27 -20.36
CA ASP A 8 18.32 -4.21 -21.66
C ASP A 8 17.33 -4.40 -22.83
N LEU A 9 16.29 -5.24 -22.61
CA LEU A 9 15.21 -5.49 -23.55
C LEU A 9 13.87 -5.44 -22.84
N ALA A 10 12.84 -4.90 -23.50
CA ALA A 10 11.47 -4.87 -23.02
C ALA A 10 10.52 -5.42 -24.09
N VAL A 11 9.65 -6.33 -23.71
CA VAL A 11 8.66 -6.94 -24.58
C VAL A 11 7.26 -6.60 -24.07
N PRO A 12 6.41 -5.93 -24.87
CA PRO A 12 5.04 -5.65 -24.48
C PRO A 12 4.21 -6.94 -24.46
N LEU A 13 3.47 -7.16 -23.38
CA LEU A 13 2.65 -8.37 -23.20
C LEU A 13 1.22 -8.22 -23.75
N GLY A 14 0.80 -7.04 -24.17
CA GLY A 14 -0.55 -6.77 -24.69
C GLY A 14 -1.32 -5.78 -23.85
N GLY A 15 -2.57 -6.08 -23.50
CA GLY A 15 -3.52 -5.16 -22.88
C GLY A 15 -3.10 -4.51 -21.55
N ASN A 16 -4.00 -3.73 -20.96
CA ASN A 16 -3.71 -2.95 -19.76
C ASN A 16 -4.00 -3.70 -18.47
N THR A 17 -4.99 -4.60 -18.47
CA THR A 17 -5.36 -5.36 -17.28
C THR A 17 -4.40 -6.51 -17.01
N ALA A 18 -4.35 -6.98 -15.78
CA ALA A 18 -3.55 -8.13 -15.37
C ALA A 18 -3.89 -9.37 -16.21
N ALA A 19 -5.18 -9.63 -16.43
CA ALA A 19 -5.67 -10.78 -17.18
C ALA A 19 -5.31 -10.74 -18.69
N GLU A 20 -5.08 -9.56 -19.23
CA GLU A 20 -4.69 -9.36 -20.65
C GLU A 20 -3.17 -9.28 -20.82
N SER A 21 -2.39 -9.18 -19.76
CA SER A 21 -0.95 -8.93 -19.81
C SER A 21 -0.15 -9.93 -18.93
N TYR A 22 0.27 -9.54 -17.73
CA TYR A 22 1.24 -10.30 -16.95
C TYR A 22 0.66 -11.58 -16.28
N LEU A 23 -0.64 -11.83 -16.34
CA LEU A 23 -1.23 -13.13 -15.97
C LEU A 23 -1.32 -14.11 -17.16
N VAL A 24 -0.96 -13.68 -18.37
CA VAL A 24 -0.94 -14.55 -19.56
C VAL A 24 0.41 -15.25 -19.65
N GLY A 25 0.52 -16.43 -19.00
CA GLY A 25 1.79 -17.19 -18.94
C GLY A 25 2.38 -17.52 -20.32
N GLU A 26 1.54 -17.79 -21.33
CA GLU A 26 1.99 -18.04 -22.70
C GLU A 26 2.68 -16.83 -23.33
N ALA A 27 2.19 -15.60 -23.07
CA ALA A 27 2.81 -14.38 -23.57
C ALA A 27 4.20 -14.16 -22.93
N ILE A 28 4.37 -14.51 -21.66
CA ILE A 28 5.66 -14.44 -20.96
C ILE A 28 6.63 -15.47 -21.51
N LEU A 29 6.20 -16.71 -21.75
CA LEU A 29 7.03 -17.76 -22.36
C LEU A 29 7.44 -17.40 -23.79
N GLU A 30 6.55 -16.77 -24.56
CA GLU A 30 6.88 -16.29 -25.92
C GLU A 30 7.88 -15.14 -25.87
N ALA A 31 7.75 -14.22 -24.89
CA ALA A 31 8.73 -13.17 -24.65
C ALA A 31 10.11 -13.77 -24.32
N ALA A 32 10.17 -14.80 -23.46
CA ALA A 32 11.41 -15.51 -23.13
C ALA A 32 12.05 -16.15 -24.38
N ARG A 33 11.27 -16.83 -25.23
CA ARG A 33 11.77 -17.41 -26.48
C ARG A 33 12.32 -16.36 -27.46
N THR A 34 11.57 -15.26 -27.59
CA THR A 34 11.94 -14.18 -28.55
C THR A 34 13.20 -13.45 -28.09
N THR A 35 13.41 -13.28 -26.81
CA THR A 35 14.60 -12.63 -26.25
C THR A 35 15.77 -13.58 -26.01
N GLY A 36 15.54 -14.90 -26.10
CA GLY A 36 16.55 -15.92 -25.78
C GLY A 36 16.87 -16.01 -24.29
N ALA A 37 15.89 -15.72 -23.43
CA ALA A 37 16.07 -15.80 -21.98
C ALA A 37 16.16 -17.27 -21.52
N ASP A 38 17.16 -17.58 -20.69
CA ASP A 38 17.38 -18.91 -20.12
C ASP A 38 16.49 -19.18 -18.90
N ALA A 39 16.05 -18.14 -18.22
CA ALA A 39 15.31 -18.21 -16.96
C ALA A 39 14.26 -17.10 -16.84
N ILE A 40 13.25 -17.33 -16.02
CA ILE A 40 12.22 -16.36 -15.65
C ILE A 40 12.22 -16.18 -14.13
N HIS A 41 12.43 -14.95 -13.65
CA HIS A 41 12.17 -14.59 -12.27
C HIS A 41 10.72 -14.10 -12.16
N PRO A 42 9.86 -14.78 -11.39
CA PRO A 42 8.42 -14.51 -11.40
C PRO A 42 8.01 -13.25 -10.59
N GLY A 43 8.95 -12.62 -9.86
CA GLY A 43 8.65 -11.50 -8.99
C GLY A 43 7.83 -11.90 -7.76
N TYR A 44 6.85 -11.05 -7.39
CA TYR A 44 5.98 -11.22 -6.23
C TYR A 44 4.55 -11.58 -6.65
N GLY A 45 3.93 -12.54 -5.97
CA GLY A 45 2.53 -12.91 -6.17
C GLY A 45 2.20 -13.42 -7.59
N PHE A 46 0.91 -13.48 -7.93
CA PHE A 46 0.41 -13.85 -9.27
C PHE A 46 1.00 -15.17 -9.79
N LEU A 47 1.72 -15.14 -10.92
CA LEU A 47 2.31 -16.32 -11.54
C LEU A 47 3.47 -16.93 -10.74
N SER A 48 4.02 -16.23 -9.75
CA SER A 48 5.07 -16.79 -8.87
C SER A 48 4.57 -17.94 -8.00
N GLU A 49 3.27 -18.02 -7.76
CA GLU A 49 2.59 -19.07 -6.99
C GLU A 49 1.63 -19.90 -7.87
N ASN A 50 1.86 -19.90 -9.19
CA ASN A 50 1.04 -20.63 -10.14
C ASN A 50 1.72 -21.93 -10.57
N THR A 51 1.16 -23.05 -10.13
CA THR A 51 1.65 -24.41 -10.45
C THR A 51 1.74 -24.65 -11.96
N GLY A 52 0.71 -24.24 -12.71
CA GLY A 52 0.65 -24.42 -14.18
C GLY A 52 1.75 -23.65 -14.90
N PHE A 53 2.03 -22.41 -14.48
CA PHE A 53 3.09 -21.61 -15.07
C PHE A 53 4.48 -22.17 -14.76
N ALA A 54 4.74 -22.61 -13.51
CA ALA A 54 5.99 -23.25 -13.16
C ALA A 54 6.24 -24.54 -13.97
N ALA A 55 5.18 -25.36 -14.17
CA ALA A 55 5.26 -26.55 -15.04
C ALA A 55 5.50 -26.18 -16.51
N ALA A 56 4.80 -25.16 -17.03
CA ALA A 56 4.96 -24.73 -18.42
C ALA A 56 6.37 -24.16 -18.71
N CYS A 57 7.00 -23.48 -17.74
CA CYS A 57 8.40 -23.07 -17.85
C CYS A 57 9.32 -24.30 -18.03
N ALA A 58 9.14 -25.33 -17.19
CA ALA A 58 9.94 -26.55 -17.25
C ALA A 58 9.75 -27.30 -18.59
N GLU A 59 8.52 -27.39 -19.10
CA GLU A 59 8.19 -27.99 -20.38
C GLU A 59 8.80 -27.20 -21.56
N ALA A 60 8.86 -25.87 -21.42
CA ALA A 60 9.49 -25.01 -22.42
C ALA A 60 11.04 -25.00 -22.36
N GLY A 61 11.64 -25.66 -21.37
CA GLY A 61 13.10 -25.64 -21.15
C GLY A 61 13.62 -24.32 -20.58
N VAL A 62 12.76 -23.49 -19.99
CA VAL A 62 13.11 -22.22 -19.35
C VAL A 62 13.14 -22.43 -17.83
N ILE A 63 14.21 -22.00 -17.18
CA ILE A 63 14.35 -22.17 -15.73
C ILE A 63 13.37 -21.22 -15.01
N PHE A 64 12.46 -21.78 -14.22
CA PHE A 64 11.65 -21.02 -13.29
C PHE A 64 12.47 -20.74 -12.04
N ILE A 65 12.79 -19.44 -11.75
CA ILE A 65 13.56 -19.05 -10.56
C ILE A 65 12.61 -19.04 -9.36
N GLY A 66 12.40 -20.21 -8.78
CA GLY A 66 11.46 -20.47 -7.71
C GLY A 66 11.37 -21.96 -7.39
N PRO A 67 10.38 -22.37 -6.57
CA PRO A 67 10.20 -23.75 -6.16
C PRO A 67 9.68 -24.65 -7.29
N PRO A 68 9.83 -25.97 -7.14
CA PRO A 68 9.21 -26.94 -8.03
C PRO A 68 7.68 -26.81 -8.04
N ALA A 69 7.03 -27.05 -9.19
CA ALA A 69 5.58 -26.96 -9.35
C ALA A 69 4.80 -27.76 -8.27
N ARG A 70 5.33 -28.92 -7.85
CA ARG A 70 4.72 -29.74 -6.79
C ARG A 70 4.71 -29.04 -5.42
N ALA A 71 5.75 -28.30 -5.07
CA ALA A 71 5.80 -27.54 -3.83
C ALA A 71 4.77 -26.40 -3.85
N VAL A 72 4.65 -25.70 -4.99
CA VAL A 72 3.61 -24.67 -5.19
C VAL A 72 2.21 -25.26 -5.05
N GLU A 73 1.96 -26.42 -5.67
CA GLU A 73 0.67 -27.12 -5.61
C GLU A 73 0.28 -27.49 -4.18
N VAL A 74 1.19 -28.11 -3.43
CA VAL A 74 0.90 -28.56 -2.05
C VAL A 74 0.68 -27.37 -1.13
N MET A 75 1.51 -26.33 -1.22
CA MET A 75 1.42 -25.16 -0.33
C MET A 75 0.33 -24.17 -0.74
N GLY A 76 -0.08 -24.17 -2.01
CA GLY A 76 -1.20 -23.36 -2.51
C GLY A 76 -2.58 -23.86 -2.08
N ASP A 77 -2.71 -25.11 -1.67
CA ASP A 77 -3.93 -25.68 -1.11
C ASP A 77 -3.81 -25.76 0.43
N LYS A 78 -4.61 -24.99 1.14
CA LYS A 78 -4.54 -24.90 2.61
C LYS A 78 -4.77 -26.24 3.32
N ALA A 79 -5.63 -27.11 2.77
CA ALA A 79 -5.91 -28.40 3.37
C ALA A 79 -4.75 -29.38 3.13
N LEU A 80 -4.16 -29.37 1.91
CA LEU A 80 -2.96 -30.15 1.61
C LEU A 80 -1.76 -29.66 2.42
N ALA A 81 -1.55 -28.36 2.48
CA ALA A 81 -0.47 -27.77 3.27
C ALA A 81 -0.59 -28.16 4.75
N LYS A 82 -1.77 -27.99 5.35
CA LYS A 82 -1.98 -28.34 6.77
C LYS A 82 -1.74 -29.82 7.04
N ARG A 83 -2.16 -30.72 6.15
CA ARG A 83 -1.88 -32.17 6.29
C ARG A 83 -0.37 -32.45 6.23
N ALA A 84 0.33 -31.87 5.25
CA ALA A 84 1.79 -32.01 5.13
C ALA A 84 2.51 -31.48 6.38
N MET A 85 2.07 -30.34 6.93
CA MET A 85 2.65 -29.76 8.15
C MET A 85 2.41 -30.63 9.38
N LEU A 86 1.23 -31.19 9.54
CA LEU A 86 0.95 -32.14 10.64
C LEU A 86 1.83 -33.39 10.56
N GLU A 87 2.02 -33.96 9.36
CA GLU A 87 2.94 -35.08 9.14
C GLU A 87 4.38 -34.74 9.46
N ALA A 88 4.80 -33.49 9.12
CA ALA A 88 6.13 -32.95 9.44
C ALA A 88 6.27 -32.50 10.90
N LYS A 89 5.22 -32.60 11.72
CA LYS A 89 5.16 -32.16 13.13
C LYS A 89 5.37 -30.66 13.32
N VAL A 90 5.07 -29.87 12.32
CA VAL A 90 5.01 -28.42 12.42
C VAL A 90 3.75 -28.04 13.21
N PRO A 91 3.85 -27.18 14.24
CA PRO A 91 2.68 -26.75 15.00
C PRO A 91 1.62 -26.10 14.11
N CYS A 92 0.40 -26.61 14.09
CA CYS A 92 -0.72 -26.08 13.34
C CYS A 92 -1.84 -25.63 14.27
N ILE A 93 -2.59 -24.60 13.85
CA ILE A 93 -3.78 -24.16 14.59
C ILE A 93 -4.74 -25.36 14.72
N PRO A 94 -5.21 -25.69 15.94
CA PRO A 94 -6.25 -26.69 16.12
C PRO A 94 -7.46 -26.38 15.25
N GLY A 95 -7.92 -27.39 14.48
CA GLY A 95 -8.98 -27.13 13.52
C GLY A 95 -9.46 -28.39 12.81
N TYR A 96 -10.43 -28.19 11.91
CA TYR A 96 -11.01 -29.25 11.08
C TYR A 96 -10.76 -28.97 9.60
N GLN A 97 -10.21 -29.95 8.89
CA GLN A 97 -9.95 -29.96 7.44
C GLN A 97 -10.31 -31.31 6.81
N GLY A 98 -11.36 -31.97 7.34
CA GLY A 98 -11.80 -33.27 6.91
C GLY A 98 -12.55 -33.24 5.58
N GLU A 99 -12.73 -34.45 4.99
CA GLU A 99 -13.45 -34.65 3.73
C GLU A 99 -14.98 -34.47 3.89
N ASP A 100 -15.51 -34.70 5.11
CA ASP A 100 -16.93 -34.47 5.37
C ASP A 100 -17.19 -32.96 5.56
N GLN A 101 -17.69 -32.35 4.50
CA GLN A 101 -18.01 -30.93 4.40
C GLN A 101 -19.50 -30.64 4.68
N SER A 102 -20.24 -31.58 5.31
CA SER A 102 -21.62 -31.32 5.72
C SER A 102 -21.71 -30.24 6.80
N ASP A 103 -22.76 -29.42 6.73
CA ASP A 103 -22.96 -28.31 7.69
C ASP A 103 -23.09 -28.84 9.13
N GLU A 104 -23.69 -30.01 9.32
CA GLU A 104 -23.81 -30.70 10.62
C GLU A 104 -22.44 -31.09 11.18
N THR A 105 -21.53 -31.61 10.34
CA THR A 105 -20.17 -31.97 10.77
C THR A 105 -19.37 -30.72 11.08
N LEU A 106 -19.42 -29.67 10.24
CA LEU A 106 -18.71 -28.44 10.50
C LEU A 106 -19.19 -27.75 11.79
N CYS A 107 -20.49 -27.73 12.06
CA CYS A 107 -21.02 -27.19 13.32
C CYS A 107 -20.52 -27.99 14.54
N ARG A 108 -20.60 -29.33 14.49
CA ARG A 108 -20.13 -30.18 15.56
C ARG A 108 -18.64 -30.02 15.87
N GLU A 109 -17.80 -29.94 14.82
CA GLU A 109 -16.36 -29.75 14.98
C GLU A 109 -16.02 -28.38 15.54
N ALA A 110 -16.74 -27.32 15.09
CA ALA A 110 -16.57 -25.98 15.63
C ALA A 110 -16.95 -25.89 17.12
N GLU A 111 -18.07 -26.52 17.52
CA GLU A 111 -18.48 -26.59 18.92
C GLU A 111 -17.47 -27.36 19.78
N ALA A 112 -16.90 -28.46 19.26
CA ALA A 112 -15.88 -29.23 19.94
C ALA A 112 -14.57 -28.47 20.14
N MET A 113 -14.20 -27.58 19.22
CA MET A 113 -13.02 -26.70 19.34
C MET A 113 -13.23 -25.59 20.38
N GLY A 114 -14.47 -25.17 20.61
CA GLY A 114 -14.81 -23.99 21.40
C GLY A 114 -14.72 -22.68 20.61
N MET A 115 -15.54 -21.70 21.02
CA MET A 115 -15.57 -20.38 20.39
C MET A 115 -14.51 -19.45 21.00
N PRO A 116 -14.00 -18.47 20.23
CA PRO A 116 -14.34 -18.16 18.83
C PRO A 116 -13.64 -19.07 17.81
N VAL A 117 -14.30 -19.33 16.69
CA VAL A 117 -13.72 -20.08 15.54
C VAL A 117 -13.56 -19.17 14.32
N MET A 118 -12.58 -19.50 13.50
CA MET A 118 -12.36 -18.91 12.19
C MET A 118 -12.80 -19.91 11.10
N ILE A 119 -13.73 -19.49 10.25
CA ILE A 119 -14.13 -20.23 9.05
C ILE A 119 -13.30 -19.67 7.89
N LYS A 120 -12.68 -20.55 7.09
CA LYS A 120 -11.85 -20.16 5.93
C LYS A 120 -12.23 -21.00 4.72
N ALA A 121 -12.19 -20.42 3.53
CA ALA A 121 -12.20 -21.21 2.29
C ALA A 121 -10.96 -22.08 2.21
N ALA A 122 -11.11 -23.34 1.81
CA ALA A 122 -9.98 -24.27 1.61
C ALA A 122 -9.10 -23.83 0.44
N ALA A 123 -9.71 -23.32 -0.63
CA ALA A 123 -9.02 -22.76 -1.79
C ALA A 123 -8.89 -21.24 -1.68
N GLY A 124 -7.84 -20.67 -2.30
CA GLY A 124 -7.61 -19.23 -2.38
C GLY A 124 -6.79 -18.62 -1.25
N GLY A 125 -6.45 -17.33 -1.37
CA GLY A 125 -5.58 -16.57 -0.47
C GLY A 125 -6.05 -15.13 -0.24
N GLY A 126 -5.23 -14.31 0.45
CA GLY A 126 -5.49 -12.88 0.63
C GLY A 126 -6.67 -12.56 1.57
N GLY A 127 -7.02 -13.46 2.49
CA GLY A 127 -8.08 -13.22 3.48
C GLY A 127 -9.52 -13.29 2.97
N ARG A 128 -9.75 -13.54 1.68
CA ARG A 128 -11.11 -13.69 1.12
C ARG A 128 -11.76 -14.98 1.61
N GLY A 129 -13.07 -14.92 1.93
CA GLY A 129 -13.82 -16.07 2.46
C GLY A 129 -13.44 -16.45 3.90
N MET A 130 -12.81 -15.53 4.66
CA MET A 130 -12.52 -15.73 6.08
C MET A 130 -13.60 -15.05 6.93
N ARG A 131 -14.08 -15.79 7.96
CA ARG A 131 -15.13 -15.30 8.85
C ARG A 131 -14.90 -15.76 10.28
N ARG A 132 -14.78 -14.78 11.20
CA ARG A 132 -14.70 -15.06 12.63
C ARG A 132 -16.13 -15.21 13.19
N VAL A 133 -16.36 -16.29 13.93
CA VAL A 133 -17.62 -16.56 14.60
C VAL A 133 -17.37 -16.73 16.10
N ALA A 134 -17.94 -15.83 16.89
CA ALA A 134 -17.84 -15.85 18.36
C ALA A 134 -19.09 -16.41 19.01
N ASP A 135 -20.25 -16.28 18.34
CA ASP A 135 -21.55 -16.72 18.84
C ASP A 135 -21.96 -18.01 18.14
N PRO A 136 -22.15 -19.13 18.90
CA PRO A 136 -22.59 -20.40 18.34
C PRO A 136 -23.91 -20.32 17.54
N GLU A 137 -24.81 -19.39 17.91
CA GLU A 137 -26.11 -19.25 17.22
C GLU A 137 -25.94 -18.75 15.77
N GLN A 138 -24.84 -18.04 15.47
CA GLN A 138 -24.52 -17.52 14.12
C GLN A 138 -23.71 -18.50 13.28
N LEU A 139 -23.28 -19.63 13.85
CA LEU A 139 -22.32 -20.54 13.21
C LEU A 139 -22.84 -21.11 11.89
N MET A 140 -24.06 -21.66 11.89
CA MET A 140 -24.66 -22.29 10.69
C MET A 140 -24.83 -21.27 9.55
N GLN A 141 -25.30 -20.06 9.87
CA GLN A 141 -25.45 -18.99 8.88
C GLN A 141 -24.09 -18.56 8.33
N SER A 142 -23.07 -18.47 9.19
CA SER A 142 -21.73 -18.09 8.82
C SER A 142 -21.05 -19.14 7.92
N ILE A 143 -21.28 -20.44 8.18
CA ILE A 143 -20.82 -21.54 7.32
C ILE A 143 -21.45 -21.43 5.93
N ALA A 144 -22.78 -21.25 5.85
CA ALA A 144 -23.48 -21.14 4.57
C ALA A 144 -23.00 -19.94 3.74
N LEU A 145 -22.79 -18.80 4.38
CA LEU A 145 -22.27 -17.59 3.71
C LEU A 145 -20.82 -17.79 3.25
N ALA A 146 -19.95 -18.34 4.11
CA ALA A 146 -18.55 -18.60 3.75
C ALA A 146 -18.43 -19.58 2.57
N ARG A 147 -19.28 -20.62 2.54
CA ARG A 147 -19.34 -21.57 1.44
C ARG A 147 -19.75 -20.89 0.12
N SER A 148 -20.81 -20.10 0.15
CA SER A 148 -21.28 -19.37 -1.04
C SER A 148 -20.22 -18.39 -1.57
N GLU A 149 -19.52 -17.68 -0.69
CA GLU A 149 -18.41 -16.81 -1.06
C GLU A 149 -17.23 -17.59 -1.66
N ALA A 150 -16.88 -18.75 -1.07
CA ALA A 150 -15.82 -19.60 -1.56
C ALA A 150 -16.14 -20.20 -2.94
N GLU A 151 -17.36 -20.68 -3.15
CA GLU A 151 -17.82 -21.16 -4.46
C GLU A 151 -17.79 -20.06 -5.51
N GLY A 152 -18.27 -18.86 -5.17
CA GLY A 152 -18.30 -17.72 -6.09
C GLY A 152 -16.91 -17.18 -6.46
N ALA A 153 -15.99 -17.16 -5.49
CA ALA A 153 -14.65 -16.58 -5.70
C ALA A 153 -13.63 -17.57 -6.26
N PHE A 154 -13.74 -18.86 -5.89
CA PHE A 154 -12.70 -19.87 -6.17
C PHE A 154 -13.22 -21.12 -6.89
N GLY A 155 -14.53 -21.24 -7.11
CA GLY A 155 -15.14 -22.42 -7.73
C GLY A 155 -15.13 -23.68 -6.85
N ASN A 156 -14.80 -23.54 -5.56
CA ASN A 156 -14.78 -24.62 -4.57
C ASN A 156 -15.36 -24.10 -3.24
N GLY A 157 -16.38 -24.79 -2.72
CA GLY A 157 -17.08 -24.45 -1.47
C GLY A 157 -16.55 -25.15 -0.23
N ASP A 158 -15.44 -25.90 -0.30
CA ASP A 158 -14.85 -26.57 0.85
C ASP A 158 -14.32 -25.54 1.87
N LEU A 159 -14.56 -25.82 3.15
CA LEU A 159 -14.21 -24.94 4.25
C LEU A 159 -13.22 -25.61 5.21
N ILE A 160 -12.39 -24.79 5.83
CA ILE A 160 -11.54 -25.15 6.95
C ILE A 160 -12.06 -24.40 8.18
N LEU A 161 -12.14 -25.09 9.31
CA LEU A 161 -12.41 -24.47 10.61
C LEU A 161 -11.13 -24.44 11.43
N GLU A 162 -10.88 -23.33 12.10
CA GLU A 162 -9.73 -23.18 12.99
C GLU A 162 -10.13 -22.41 14.26
N ARG A 163 -9.45 -22.70 15.37
CA ARG A 163 -9.57 -21.86 16.56
C ARG A 163 -9.10 -20.43 16.23
N ALA A 164 -9.88 -19.42 16.54
CA ALA A 164 -9.44 -18.04 16.36
C ALA A 164 -8.39 -17.68 17.43
N ILE A 165 -7.24 -17.22 17.01
CA ILE A 165 -6.16 -16.72 17.88
C ILE A 165 -6.33 -15.21 17.94
N GLU A 166 -6.67 -14.66 19.11
CA GLU A 166 -6.88 -13.23 19.31
C GLU A 166 -5.62 -12.57 19.85
N GLY A 167 -5.37 -11.30 19.47
CA GLY A 167 -4.20 -10.56 19.88
C GLY A 167 -2.88 -11.21 19.47
N ALA A 168 -2.90 -11.98 18.36
CA ALA A 168 -1.73 -12.66 17.86
C ALA A 168 -0.79 -11.71 17.13
N ARG A 169 0.48 -12.12 17.04
CA ARG A 169 1.44 -11.56 16.10
C ARG A 169 1.48 -12.39 14.83
N HIS A 170 1.72 -11.71 13.73
CA HIS A 170 2.08 -12.34 12.47
C HIS A 170 3.62 -12.34 12.36
N VAL A 171 4.21 -13.48 12.67
CA VAL A 171 5.67 -13.67 12.58
C VAL A 171 5.94 -14.69 11.49
N GLU A 172 6.88 -14.35 10.62
CA GLU A 172 7.23 -15.19 9.49
C GLU A 172 8.72 -15.49 9.46
N VAL A 173 9.09 -16.66 8.96
CA VAL A 173 10.48 -17.12 8.88
C VAL A 173 10.91 -17.24 7.43
N GLN A 174 11.97 -16.53 7.05
CA GLN A 174 12.59 -16.66 5.73
C GLN A 174 13.34 -17.98 5.65
N VAL A 175 12.93 -18.86 4.74
CA VAL A 175 13.68 -20.08 4.43
C VAL A 175 14.35 -19.97 3.06
N PHE A 176 15.44 -20.70 2.91
CA PHE A 176 16.12 -20.85 1.63
C PHE A 176 16.58 -22.29 1.46
N ALA A 177 16.37 -22.85 0.27
CA ALA A 177 16.74 -24.22 -0.04
C ALA A 177 17.40 -24.32 -1.43
N ASP A 178 18.31 -25.30 -1.59
CA ASP A 178 18.93 -25.61 -2.86
C ASP A 178 18.53 -26.99 -3.41
N THR A 179 19.01 -27.31 -4.60
CA THR A 179 18.76 -28.61 -5.26
C THR A 179 19.63 -29.74 -4.69
N HIS A 180 20.55 -29.45 -3.76
CA HIS A 180 21.45 -30.40 -3.11
C HIS A 180 20.89 -30.93 -1.80
N GLY A 181 19.72 -30.45 -1.36
CA GLY A 181 19.04 -30.83 -0.13
C GLY A 181 19.40 -30.00 1.09
N ASN A 182 20.15 -28.91 0.92
CA ASN A 182 20.40 -27.95 1.99
C ASN A 182 19.17 -27.06 2.16
N VAL A 183 18.73 -26.90 3.41
CA VAL A 183 17.62 -26.00 3.79
C VAL A 183 18.02 -25.26 5.05
N ILE A 184 17.99 -23.94 5.02
CA ILE A 184 18.31 -23.06 6.14
C ILE A 184 17.20 -22.02 6.35
N HIS A 185 17.20 -21.37 7.51
CA HIS A 185 16.42 -20.15 7.76
C HIS A 185 17.31 -18.94 7.99
N LEU A 186 16.82 -17.76 7.58
CA LEU A 186 17.53 -16.48 7.67
C LEU A 186 16.93 -15.55 8.75
N GLY A 187 16.36 -16.13 9.80
CA GLY A 187 15.67 -15.41 10.86
C GLY A 187 14.22 -15.10 10.50
N GLU A 188 13.61 -14.34 11.40
CA GLU A 188 12.20 -13.99 11.36
C GLU A 188 11.96 -12.52 11.05
N ARG A 189 10.74 -12.23 10.56
CA ARG A 189 10.15 -10.89 10.44
C ARG A 189 8.86 -10.81 11.24
N ASP A 190 8.58 -9.66 11.81
CA ASP A 190 7.27 -9.33 12.40
C ASP A 190 6.49 -8.47 11.42
N CYS A 191 5.31 -8.96 11.01
CA CYS A 191 4.40 -8.31 10.07
C CYS A 191 3.04 -8.02 10.72
N SER A 192 3.02 -7.79 12.04
CA SER A 192 1.78 -7.65 12.81
C SER A 192 1.02 -6.37 12.49
N LEU A 193 1.71 -5.27 12.12
CA LEU A 193 1.02 -4.06 11.67
C LEU A 193 0.47 -4.27 10.26
N GLN A 194 -0.77 -4.68 10.18
CA GLN A 194 -1.49 -4.97 8.95
C GLN A 194 -2.92 -4.44 9.01
N ARG A 195 -3.49 -4.18 7.85
CA ARG A 195 -4.88 -3.76 7.68
C ARG A 195 -5.58 -4.74 6.75
N ARG A 196 -6.69 -5.34 7.23
CA ARG A 196 -7.42 -6.35 6.43
C ARG A 196 -6.50 -7.39 5.79
N HIS A 197 -5.53 -7.89 6.57
CA HIS A 197 -4.50 -8.86 6.16
C HIS A 197 -3.47 -8.33 5.13
N GLN A 198 -3.43 -7.03 4.87
CA GLN A 198 -2.37 -6.40 4.09
C GLN A 198 -1.32 -5.82 5.05
N LYS A 199 -0.09 -6.27 4.92
CA LYS A 199 1.06 -5.80 5.72
C LYS A 199 1.32 -4.32 5.40
N VAL A 200 1.60 -3.51 6.41
CA VAL A 200 1.83 -2.06 6.31
C VAL A 200 3.21 -1.68 6.82
N VAL A 201 3.62 -2.31 7.94
CA VAL A 201 4.94 -2.15 8.54
C VAL A 201 5.49 -3.53 8.84
N GLU A 202 6.72 -3.79 8.44
CA GLU A 202 7.44 -5.03 8.66
C GLU A 202 8.77 -4.75 9.33
N GLU A 203 9.21 -5.62 10.23
CA GLU A 203 10.49 -5.46 10.93
C GLU A 203 11.23 -6.78 11.15
N SER A 204 12.54 -6.72 11.18
CA SER A 204 13.42 -7.84 11.53
C SER A 204 14.56 -7.34 12.44
N PRO A 205 14.87 -8.08 13.53
CA PRO A 205 14.13 -9.21 14.13
C PRO A 205 12.78 -8.81 14.74
N CYS A 206 11.93 -9.82 15.05
CA CYS A 206 10.70 -9.58 15.80
C CYS A 206 11.02 -9.06 17.23
N PRO A 207 10.36 -7.97 17.70
CA PRO A 207 10.72 -7.30 18.97
C PRO A 207 10.69 -8.17 20.23
N ILE A 208 9.81 -9.18 20.23
CA ILE A 208 9.61 -10.07 21.39
C ILE A 208 10.35 -11.40 21.26
N MET A 209 11.14 -11.57 20.20
CA MET A 209 11.80 -12.84 19.91
C MET A 209 12.90 -13.16 20.92
N THR A 210 12.81 -14.36 21.50
CA THR A 210 13.88 -14.93 22.31
C THR A 210 14.74 -15.91 21.49
N PRO A 211 16.00 -16.19 21.87
CA PRO A 211 16.80 -17.20 21.17
C PRO A 211 16.13 -18.57 21.07
N ALA A 212 15.47 -19.01 22.14
CA ALA A 212 14.76 -20.31 22.16
C ALA A 212 13.54 -20.34 21.23
N LEU A 213 12.78 -19.25 21.17
CA LEU A 213 11.63 -19.12 20.27
C LEU A 213 12.09 -19.06 18.81
N ARG A 214 13.15 -18.31 18.50
CA ARG A 214 13.75 -18.26 17.16
C ARG A 214 14.20 -19.63 16.68
N GLU A 215 14.89 -20.38 17.53
CA GLU A 215 15.33 -21.74 17.21
C GLU A 215 14.14 -22.66 16.94
N ALA A 216 13.09 -22.59 17.77
CA ALA A 216 11.90 -23.41 17.62
C ALA A 216 11.15 -23.09 16.32
N MET A 217 10.92 -21.81 16.05
CA MET A 217 10.22 -21.36 14.82
C MET A 217 11.07 -21.60 13.57
N GLY A 218 12.38 -21.34 13.65
CA GLY A 218 13.32 -21.59 12.56
C GLY A 218 13.36 -23.09 12.18
N THR A 219 13.45 -23.97 13.18
CA THR A 219 13.40 -25.42 12.97
C THR A 219 12.07 -25.83 12.31
N ALA A 220 10.94 -25.35 12.83
CA ALA A 220 9.63 -25.65 12.25
C ALA A 220 9.52 -25.18 10.79
N ALA A 221 10.06 -24.01 10.45
CA ALA A 221 10.07 -23.49 9.09
C ALA A 221 10.97 -24.31 8.14
N VAL A 222 12.15 -24.76 8.61
CA VAL A 222 13.02 -25.66 7.85
C VAL A 222 12.36 -27.01 7.60
N GLU A 223 11.70 -27.60 8.60
CA GLU A 223 10.97 -28.86 8.44
C GLU A 223 9.77 -28.70 7.50
N ALA A 224 9.07 -27.56 7.51
CA ALA A 224 8.01 -27.25 6.56
C ALA A 224 8.53 -27.24 5.11
N ALA A 225 9.65 -26.59 4.85
CA ALA A 225 10.28 -26.54 3.54
C ALA A 225 10.79 -27.92 3.08
N ARG A 226 11.38 -28.72 3.99
CA ARG A 226 11.82 -30.09 3.71
C ARG A 226 10.67 -31.02 3.34
N ALA A 227 9.52 -30.90 4.01
CA ALA A 227 8.34 -31.73 3.77
C ALA A 227 7.82 -31.69 2.32
N VAL A 228 8.09 -30.58 1.60
CA VAL A 228 7.67 -30.39 0.21
C VAL A 228 8.81 -30.37 -0.78
N ASN A 229 10.04 -30.75 -0.37
CA ASN A 229 11.26 -30.66 -1.19
C ASN A 229 11.41 -29.27 -1.84
N TYR A 230 11.32 -28.23 -1.00
CA TYR A 230 11.37 -26.84 -1.44
C TYR A 230 12.73 -26.49 -2.06
N VAL A 231 12.71 -25.57 -3.03
CA VAL A 231 13.92 -24.99 -3.64
C VAL A 231 13.70 -23.48 -3.84
N GLY A 232 14.74 -22.68 -3.61
CA GLY A 232 14.70 -21.24 -3.71
C GLY A 232 14.30 -20.55 -2.40
N ALA A 233 13.94 -19.27 -2.51
CA ALA A 233 13.44 -18.46 -1.42
C ALA A 233 11.98 -18.77 -1.12
N GLY A 234 11.64 -18.98 0.15
CA GLY A 234 10.27 -19.16 0.63
C GLY A 234 10.10 -18.58 2.02
N THR A 235 8.86 -18.36 2.41
CA THR A 235 8.54 -17.80 3.72
C THR A 235 7.46 -18.62 4.38
N VAL A 236 7.73 -19.07 5.61
CA VAL A 236 6.75 -19.79 6.44
C VAL A 236 6.16 -18.82 7.44
N GLU A 237 4.86 -18.58 7.32
CA GLU A 237 4.11 -17.66 8.16
C GLU A 237 3.50 -18.36 9.36
N PHE A 238 3.60 -17.73 10.53
CA PHE A 238 3.07 -18.23 11.79
C PHE A 238 2.23 -17.18 12.50
N LEU A 239 1.21 -17.62 13.22
CA LEU A 239 0.59 -16.83 14.29
C LEU A 239 1.28 -17.15 15.61
N LEU A 240 1.80 -16.12 16.27
CA LEU A 240 2.42 -16.22 17.59
C LEU A 240 1.48 -15.59 18.60
N ASP A 241 1.05 -16.37 19.59
CA ASP A 241 0.14 -15.91 20.63
C ASP A 241 0.88 -15.27 21.83
N ALA A 242 0.13 -14.66 22.74
CA ALA A 242 0.68 -13.99 23.92
C ALA A 242 1.36 -14.96 24.91
N SER A 243 1.13 -16.27 24.82
CA SER A 243 1.78 -17.28 25.66
C SER A 243 3.15 -17.70 25.12
N GLY A 244 3.47 -17.30 23.88
CA GLY A 244 4.67 -17.72 23.14
C GLY A 244 4.49 -19.01 22.37
N GLU A 245 3.26 -19.53 22.25
CA GLU A 245 2.94 -20.62 21.34
C GLU A 245 2.75 -20.08 19.93
N PHE A 246 3.28 -20.81 18.95
CA PHE A 246 3.19 -20.42 17.54
C PHE A 246 2.56 -21.52 16.70
N TYR A 247 1.85 -21.11 15.65
CA TYR A 247 1.10 -22.01 14.80
C TYR A 247 1.29 -21.65 13.33
N PHE A 248 1.55 -22.65 12.50
CA PHE A 248 1.62 -22.51 11.05
C PHE A 248 0.34 -21.89 10.50
N LEU A 249 0.49 -20.84 9.71
CA LEU A 249 -0.59 -20.17 9.01
C LEU A 249 -0.60 -20.56 7.53
N GLU A 250 0.49 -20.28 6.83
CA GLU A 250 0.69 -20.63 5.41
C GLU A 250 2.19 -20.58 5.05
N MET A 251 2.52 -21.06 3.84
CA MET A 251 3.84 -20.88 3.26
C MET A 251 3.71 -20.16 1.93
N ASN A 252 4.34 -18.99 1.84
CA ASN A 252 4.46 -18.29 0.57
C ASN A 252 5.64 -18.88 -0.23
N THR A 253 5.31 -19.47 -1.39
CA THR A 253 6.26 -20.20 -2.22
C THR A 253 7.02 -19.29 -3.18
N ARG A 254 7.48 -18.16 -2.68
CA ARG A 254 8.15 -17.08 -3.42
C ARG A 254 8.96 -16.18 -2.49
N LEU A 255 9.73 -15.29 -3.08
CA LEU A 255 10.31 -14.15 -2.35
C LEU A 255 9.17 -13.22 -1.88
N GLN A 256 9.26 -12.74 -0.65
CA GLN A 256 8.30 -11.79 -0.08
C GLN A 256 8.67 -10.34 -0.42
N VAL A 257 7.67 -9.46 -0.41
CA VAL A 257 7.86 -8.00 -0.63
C VAL A 257 8.82 -7.43 0.42
N GLU A 258 8.69 -7.87 1.67
CA GLU A 258 9.41 -7.43 2.87
C GLU A 258 10.76 -8.13 3.09
N HIS A 259 11.29 -8.88 2.10
CA HIS A 259 12.63 -9.48 2.18
C HIS A 259 13.76 -8.48 2.48
N PRO A 260 13.66 -7.18 2.11
CA PRO A 260 14.74 -6.23 2.38
C PRO A 260 15.10 -6.08 3.86
N VAL A 261 14.16 -6.24 4.80
CA VAL A 261 14.51 -6.17 6.22
C VAL A 261 15.40 -7.35 6.63
N THR A 262 15.20 -8.54 6.04
CA THR A 262 16.11 -9.69 6.24
C THR A 262 17.47 -9.43 5.61
N GLU A 263 17.52 -8.88 4.39
CA GLU A 263 18.78 -8.51 3.73
C GLU A 263 19.58 -7.50 4.56
N CYS A 264 18.91 -6.49 5.14
CA CYS A 264 19.54 -5.47 5.96
C CYS A 264 20.16 -6.03 7.26
N VAL A 265 19.56 -7.03 7.89
CA VAL A 265 20.06 -7.60 9.16
C VAL A 265 21.01 -8.77 8.96
N THR A 266 20.99 -9.44 7.81
CA THR A 266 21.88 -10.57 7.50
C THR A 266 23.06 -10.18 6.62
N GLY A 267 22.94 -9.10 5.84
CA GLY A 267 23.93 -8.68 4.85
C GLY A 267 23.93 -9.51 3.56
N PHE A 268 22.93 -10.40 3.34
CA PHE A 268 22.83 -11.23 2.15
C PHE A 268 21.88 -10.62 1.12
N ASP A 269 22.18 -10.85 -0.16
CA ASP A 269 21.31 -10.50 -1.30
C ASP A 269 20.51 -11.75 -1.68
N LEU A 270 19.21 -11.76 -1.33
CA LEU A 270 18.34 -12.93 -1.52
C LEU A 270 18.00 -13.14 -2.99
N VAL A 271 17.90 -12.09 -3.79
CA VAL A 271 17.66 -12.20 -5.23
C VAL A 271 18.87 -12.80 -5.93
N GLN A 272 20.08 -12.39 -5.55
CA GLN A 272 21.31 -13.02 -6.03
C GLN A 272 21.34 -14.51 -5.66
N TRP A 273 20.94 -14.87 -4.44
CA TRP A 273 20.87 -16.27 -4.02
C TRP A 273 19.86 -17.08 -4.84
N GLN A 274 18.71 -16.51 -5.15
CA GLN A 274 17.72 -17.16 -6.02
C GLN A 274 18.32 -17.50 -7.39
N ILE A 275 19.06 -16.55 -7.98
CA ILE A 275 19.71 -16.74 -9.29
C ILE A 275 20.77 -17.84 -9.20
N ARG A 276 21.63 -17.84 -8.17
CA ARG A 276 22.68 -18.83 -7.97
C ARG A 276 22.11 -20.25 -7.77
N VAL A 277 21.06 -20.38 -6.96
CA VAL A 277 20.37 -21.67 -6.75
C VAL A 277 19.73 -22.15 -8.04
N ALA A 278 19.12 -21.25 -8.83
CA ALA A 278 18.55 -21.59 -10.14
C ALA A 278 19.62 -22.02 -11.17
N GLN A 279 20.86 -21.57 -11.04
CA GLN A 279 22.03 -22.02 -11.80
C GLN A 279 22.55 -23.40 -11.33
N GLY A 280 21.97 -23.97 -10.27
CA GLY A 280 22.38 -25.25 -9.69
C GLY A 280 23.52 -25.17 -8.68
N GLU A 281 23.87 -23.96 -8.20
CA GLU A 281 24.85 -23.80 -7.14
C GLU A 281 24.26 -24.21 -5.77
N PRO A 282 25.10 -24.72 -4.83
CA PRO A 282 24.67 -24.90 -3.46
C PRO A 282 24.43 -23.55 -2.77
N LEU A 283 23.72 -23.57 -1.64
CA LEU A 283 23.55 -22.37 -0.80
C LEU A 283 24.90 -21.74 -0.45
N PRO A 284 25.01 -20.39 -0.54
CA PRO A 284 26.27 -19.68 -0.26
C PRO A 284 26.69 -19.71 1.23
N ALA A 285 25.78 -20.11 2.12
CA ALA A 285 26.01 -20.15 3.57
C ALA A 285 25.35 -21.39 4.20
N THR A 286 25.84 -21.81 5.34
CA THR A 286 25.23 -22.82 6.22
C THR A 286 24.39 -22.14 7.29
N GLN A 287 23.59 -22.90 8.07
CA GLN A 287 22.80 -22.33 9.17
C GLN A 287 23.70 -21.65 10.24
N GLU A 288 24.91 -22.15 10.45
CA GLU A 288 25.86 -21.62 11.44
C GLU A 288 26.47 -20.26 11.02
N ASP A 289 26.39 -19.92 9.73
CA ASP A 289 26.89 -18.66 9.18
C ASP A 289 25.85 -17.53 9.24
N ILE A 290 24.63 -17.83 9.71
CA ILE A 290 23.51 -16.87 9.74
C ILE A 290 23.47 -16.13 11.07
N ASP A 291 23.94 -14.90 11.06
CA ASP A 291 23.84 -13.96 12.18
C ASP A 291 22.91 -12.80 11.82
N LEU A 292 22.09 -12.36 12.77
CA LEU A 292 21.24 -11.17 12.63
C LEU A 292 21.90 -9.98 13.33
N PHE A 293 22.19 -8.92 12.58
CA PHE A 293 22.89 -7.76 13.08
C PHE A 293 22.05 -6.49 13.02
N GLY A 294 21.88 -5.84 14.16
CA GLY A 294 21.04 -4.64 14.25
C GLY A 294 19.55 -4.92 14.12
N HIS A 295 18.82 -3.95 13.57
CA HIS A 295 17.39 -4.01 13.37
C HIS A 295 17.00 -3.25 12.10
N ALA A 296 16.08 -3.78 11.32
CA ALA A 296 15.54 -3.12 10.13
C ALA A 296 14.02 -3.02 10.21
N ILE A 297 13.48 -1.89 9.76
CA ILE A 297 12.03 -1.65 9.67
C ILE A 297 11.74 -1.16 8.25
N GLU A 298 10.73 -1.77 7.62
CA GLU A 298 10.21 -1.43 6.31
C GLU A 298 8.79 -0.89 6.44
N VAL A 299 8.44 0.06 5.58
CA VAL A 299 7.05 0.50 5.39
C VAL A 299 6.69 0.47 3.91
N ARG A 300 5.43 0.20 3.63
CA ARG A 300 4.86 0.25 2.28
C ARG A 300 4.23 1.61 2.02
N LEU A 301 4.86 2.41 1.17
CA LEU A 301 4.27 3.66 0.69
C LEU A 301 3.29 3.32 -0.43
N CYS A 302 2.01 3.58 -0.18
CA CYS A 302 0.90 3.26 -1.09
C CYS A 302 0.16 4.54 -1.49
N ALA A 303 -0.24 4.60 -2.77
CA ALA A 303 -1.16 5.63 -3.27
C ALA A 303 -2.59 5.30 -2.85
N GLU A 304 -2.93 5.61 -1.61
CA GLU A 304 -4.21 5.33 -0.95
C GLU A 304 -4.59 6.50 -0.05
N ASP A 305 -5.88 6.73 0.10
CA ASP A 305 -6.42 7.75 1.00
C ASP A 305 -6.80 7.15 2.36
N PRO A 306 -5.99 7.33 3.41
CA PRO A 306 -6.30 6.82 4.74
C PRO A 306 -7.57 7.41 5.37
N ALA A 307 -7.97 8.64 4.98
CA ALA A 307 -9.18 9.29 5.47
C ALA A 307 -10.44 8.74 4.80
N ALA A 308 -10.32 8.22 3.58
CA ALA A 308 -11.40 7.60 2.82
C ALA A 308 -11.31 6.07 2.82
N ALA A 309 -11.13 5.45 3.98
CA ALA A 309 -11.01 3.99 4.17
C ALA A 309 -9.94 3.33 3.28
N PHE A 310 -8.86 4.06 2.98
CA PHE A 310 -7.73 3.64 2.14
C PHE A 310 -8.13 3.36 0.68
N LEU A 311 -8.99 4.21 0.12
CA LEU A 311 -9.31 4.19 -1.30
C LEU A 311 -8.03 4.37 -2.13
N PRO A 312 -7.80 3.53 -3.17
CA PRO A 312 -6.68 3.72 -4.07
C PRO A 312 -6.76 5.05 -4.82
N SER A 313 -5.60 5.71 -4.97
CA SER A 313 -5.46 6.94 -5.74
C SER A 313 -4.60 6.69 -6.98
N ALA A 314 -5.17 6.87 -8.17
CA ALA A 314 -4.46 6.76 -9.44
C ALA A 314 -4.30 8.14 -10.06
N GLY A 315 -3.22 8.36 -10.80
CA GLY A 315 -2.98 9.64 -11.45
C GLY A 315 -1.51 9.92 -11.74
N PRO A 316 -1.19 11.11 -12.26
CA PRO A 316 0.18 11.51 -12.52
C PRO A 316 0.94 11.74 -11.21
N VAL A 317 2.22 11.34 -11.20
CA VAL A 317 3.17 11.62 -10.12
C VAL A 317 3.98 12.84 -10.53
N SER A 318 3.62 14.01 -10.03
CA SER A 318 4.29 15.25 -10.36
C SER A 318 5.64 15.40 -9.65
N LEU A 319 5.73 14.87 -8.42
CA LEU A 319 6.97 14.80 -7.63
C LEU A 319 7.04 13.48 -6.87
N PHE A 320 8.19 12.83 -6.91
CA PHE A 320 8.56 11.74 -6.01
C PHE A 320 10.01 11.90 -5.58
N SER A 321 10.23 12.07 -4.28
CA SER A 321 11.54 12.20 -3.68
C SER A 321 11.52 11.60 -2.28
N VAL A 322 12.54 10.83 -1.93
CA VAL A 322 12.72 10.28 -0.58
C VAL A 322 14.06 10.77 -0.04
N LEU A 323 14.07 11.23 1.19
CA LEU A 323 15.30 11.62 1.87
C LEU A 323 16.14 10.38 2.16
N ALA A 324 17.06 10.08 1.25
CA ALA A 324 18.04 9.02 1.43
C ALA A 324 19.11 9.46 2.43
N GLY A 325 19.48 8.56 3.35
CA GLY A 325 20.51 8.76 4.35
C GLY A 325 21.25 7.46 4.66
N GLU A 326 22.26 7.51 5.50
CA GLU A 326 22.99 6.31 5.92
C GLU A 326 22.05 5.32 6.64
N GLY A 327 21.98 4.10 6.12
CA GLY A 327 21.09 3.05 6.61
C GLY A 327 19.64 3.18 6.16
N VAL A 328 19.34 4.04 5.16
CA VAL A 328 18.04 4.12 4.49
C VAL A 328 18.15 3.55 3.08
N ARG A 329 17.28 2.61 2.75
CA ARG A 329 17.10 2.01 1.42
C ARG A 329 15.72 2.35 0.90
N VAL A 330 15.62 2.61 -0.40
CA VAL A 330 14.36 2.88 -1.09
C VAL A 330 14.25 1.95 -2.29
N ASP A 331 13.24 1.11 -2.29
CA ASP A 331 12.88 0.27 -3.43
C ASP A 331 11.62 0.85 -4.08
N SER A 332 11.79 1.57 -5.18
CA SER A 332 10.69 2.28 -5.86
C SER A 332 10.40 1.72 -7.24
N GLY A 333 9.11 1.70 -7.61
CA GLY A 333 8.65 1.42 -8.97
C GLY A 333 8.34 2.67 -9.80
N ILE A 334 8.44 3.88 -9.20
CA ILE A 334 8.07 5.15 -9.82
C ILE A 334 9.17 6.20 -9.69
N GLU A 335 9.10 7.21 -10.54
CA GLU A 335 9.88 8.44 -10.51
C GLU A 335 8.96 9.65 -10.76
N SER A 336 9.44 10.86 -10.47
CA SER A 336 8.73 12.10 -10.85
C SER A 336 8.46 12.11 -12.36
N GLY A 337 7.24 12.42 -12.75
CA GLY A 337 6.77 12.40 -14.14
C GLY A 337 6.16 11.07 -14.60
N ASP A 338 6.20 10.01 -13.79
CA ASP A 338 5.44 8.78 -14.04
C ASP A 338 3.95 8.95 -13.68
N ALA A 339 3.16 7.90 -13.86
CA ALA A 339 1.76 7.85 -13.45
C ALA A 339 1.44 6.53 -12.75
N ILE A 340 0.61 6.61 -11.72
CA ILE A 340 0.08 5.43 -11.03
C ILE A 340 -1.15 4.96 -11.78
N SER A 341 -1.07 3.72 -12.28
CA SER A 341 -2.10 3.09 -13.09
C SER A 341 -3.23 2.53 -12.20
N PRO A 342 -4.50 2.64 -12.61
CA PRO A 342 -5.61 1.98 -11.90
C PRO A 342 -5.64 0.46 -12.09
N PHE A 343 -4.79 -0.10 -12.95
CA PHE A 343 -4.76 -1.54 -13.27
C PHE A 343 -3.83 -2.36 -12.40
N TYR A 344 -2.99 -1.72 -11.58
CA TYR A 344 -1.99 -2.37 -10.74
C TYR A 344 -2.22 -2.07 -9.26
N ASP A 345 -1.36 -2.63 -8.40
CA ASP A 345 -1.40 -2.39 -6.96
C ASP A 345 -1.06 -0.93 -6.64
N SER A 346 -1.60 -0.41 -5.54
CA SER A 346 -1.39 0.96 -5.07
C SER A 346 0.01 1.20 -4.48
N MET A 347 0.77 0.15 -4.16
CA MET A 347 2.11 0.26 -3.58
C MET A 347 3.09 0.87 -4.58
N VAL A 348 3.67 2.01 -4.26
CA VAL A 348 4.57 2.76 -5.15
C VAL A 348 6.04 2.63 -4.76
N ALA A 349 6.32 2.44 -3.48
CA ALA A 349 7.67 2.25 -2.96
C ALA A 349 7.65 1.53 -1.61
N LYS A 350 8.81 0.94 -1.27
CA LYS A 350 9.16 0.50 0.07
C LYS A 350 10.28 1.40 0.59
N ILE A 351 10.16 1.84 1.83
CA ILE A 351 11.21 2.61 2.51
C ILE A 351 11.66 1.77 3.70
N ILE A 352 12.93 1.43 3.71
CA ILE A 352 13.55 0.53 4.68
C ILE A 352 14.62 1.30 5.43
N ALA A 353 14.66 1.21 6.75
CA ALA A 353 15.73 1.78 7.54
C ALA A 353 16.36 0.73 8.45
N TRP A 354 17.70 0.73 8.47
CA TRP A 354 18.49 -0.11 9.34
C TRP A 354 19.20 0.73 10.42
N GLY A 355 19.30 0.17 11.61
CA GLY A 355 20.05 0.73 12.74
C GLY A 355 20.65 -0.35 13.63
N GLU A 356 21.63 0.02 14.46
CA GLU A 356 22.21 -0.89 15.45
C GLU A 356 21.19 -1.34 16.50
N THR A 357 20.13 -0.54 16.71
CA THR A 357 19.01 -0.84 17.59
C THR A 357 17.68 -0.57 16.87
N ARG A 358 16.61 -1.19 17.36
CA ARG A 358 15.25 -0.97 16.86
C ARG A 358 14.86 0.51 16.87
N GLU A 359 15.16 1.22 17.95
CA GLU A 359 14.84 2.65 18.08
C GLU A 359 15.63 3.48 17.05
N THR A 360 16.89 3.17 16.80
CA THR A 360 17.68 3.84 15.76
C THR A 360 17.11 3.60 14.38
N ALA A 361 16.67 2.37 14.06
CA ALA A 361 16.00 2.05 12.79
C ALA A 361 14.69 2.83 12.66
N ARG A 362 13.84 2.83 13.71
CA ARG A 362 12.57 3.57 13.75
C ARG A 362 12.75 5.06 13.50
N LEU A 363 13.70 5.70 14.20
CA LEU A 363 13.95 7.13 14.05
C LEU A 363 14.51 7.50 12.68
N LYS A 364 15.37 6.65 12.09
CA LYS A 364 15.86 6.84 10.71
C LYS A 364 14.71 6.73 9.70
N LEU A 365 13.84 5.72 9.84
CA LEU A 365 12.69 5.52 8.98
C LEU A 365 11.71 6.70 9.08
N ARG A 366 11.42 7.13 10.30
CA ARG A 366 10.60 8.30 10.56
C ARG A 366 11.18 9.56 9.88
N SER A 367 12.47 9.78 10.01
CA SER A 367 13.16 10.91 9.36
C SER A 367 13.11 10.82 7.83
N ALA A 368 13.29 9.63 7.27
CA ALA A 368 13.16 9.40 5.83
C ALA A 368 11.75 9.70 5.32
N LEU A 369 10.73 9.24 6.05
CA LEU A 369 9.32 9.52 5.73
C LEU A 369 8.98 11.00 5.85
N GLN A 370 9.50 11.71 6.87
CA GLN A 370 9.31 13.16 7.00
C GLN A 370 9.90 13.93 5.81
N GLY A 371 11.04 13.48 5.29
CA GLY A 371 11.67 14.05 4.11
C GLY A 371 11.16 13.47 2.78
N THR A 372 10.14 12.60 2.79
CA THR A 372 9.52 12.06 1.58
C THR A 372 8.48 13.03 1.05
N ALA A 373 8.55 13.34 -0.24
CA ALA A 373 7.54 14.07 -0.98
C ALA A 373 6.97 13.16 -2.09
N LEU A 374 5.66 13.04 -2.13
CA LEU A 374 4.92 12.38 -3.21
C LEU A 374 3.73 13.26 -3.57
N ALA A 375 3.73 13.86 -4.75
CA ALA A 375 2.72 14.80 -5.18
C ALA A 375 2.01 14.34 -6.46
N GLY A 376 0.74 14.70 -6.58
CA GLY A 376 -0.15 14.35 -7.70
C GLY A 376 -1.16 13.24 -7.40
N VAL A 377 -0.93 12.47 -6.32
CA VAL A 377 -1.85 11.43 -5.83
C VAL A 377 -1.95 11.49 -4.31
N THR A 378 -3.06 11.05 -3.75
CA THR A 378 -3.20 10.85 -2.30
C THR A 378 -2.45 9.58 -1.89
N HIS A 379 -1.83 9.58 -0.70
CA HIS A 379 -1.00 8.46 -0.24
C HIS A 379 -1.00 8.33 1.29
N ASN A 380 -0.50 7.19 1.78
CA ASN A 380 -0.55 6.79 3.19
C ASN A 380 0.61 7.32 4.07
N ARG A 381 1.50 8.20 3.59
CA ARG A 381 2.70 8.65 4.33
C ARG A 381 2.41 9.16 5.75
N SER A 382 1.40 10.01 5.91
CA SER A 382 1.01 10.56 7.22
C SER A 382 0.57 9.48 8.19
N PHE A 383 -0.14 8.46 7.69
CA PHE A 383 -0.54 7.31 8.48
C PHE A 383 0.65 6.44 8.90
N LEU A 384 1.64 6.26 8.02
CA LEU A 384 2.88 5.55 8.36
C LEU A 384 3.66 6.28 9.47
N LEU A 385 3.76 7.60 9.41
CA LEU A 385 4.36 8.42 10.48
C LEU A 385 3.62 8.25 11.80
N GLU A 386 2.29 8.30 11.77
CA GLU A 386 1.43 8.08 12.93
C GLU A 386 1.68 6.70 13.56
N LEU A 387 1.72 5.64 12.76
CA LEU A 387 1.98 4.28 13.26
C LEU A 387 3.35 4.15 13.93
N LEU A 388 4.39 4.76 13.35
CA LEU A 388 5.75 4.72 13.91
C LEU A 388 5.87 5.48 15.25
N ASP A 389 4.99 6.44 15.51
CA ASP A 389 4.98 7.24 16.74
C ASP A 389 4.03 6.68 17.81
N GLN A 390 3.26 5.61 17.50
CA GLN A 390 2.37 5.00 18.48
C GLN A 390 3.15 4.32 19.62
N PRO A 391 2.80 4.57 20.89
CA PRO A 391 3.47 3.96 22.04
C PRO A 391 3.52 2.43 21.96
N ASN A 392 2.44 1.79 21.53
CA ASN A 392 2.36 0.35 21.37
C ASN A 392 3.41 -0.18 20.35
N PHE A 393 3.58 0.51 19.22
CA PHE A 393 4.62 0.14 18.24
C PHE A 393 6.02 0.38 18.82
N ILE A 394 6.25 1.52 19.49
CA ILE A 394 7.54 1.86 20.11
C ILE A 394 7.96 0.79 21.13
N GLU A 395 7.01 0.31 21.93
CA GLU A 395 7.23 -0.74 22.93
C GLU A 395 7.30 -2.15 22.33
N GLY A 396 7.08 -2.29 21.02
CA GLY A 396 7.05 -3.59 20.36
C GLY A 396 5.81 -4.42 20.68
N GLY A 397 4.68 -3.79 21.02
CA GLY A 397 3.44 -4.44 21.44
C GLY A 397 2.42 -4.68 20.32
N ALA A 398 2.73 -4.33 19.08
CA ALA A 398 1.79 -4.43 17.95
C ALA A 398 1.27 -5.86 17.71
N THR A 399 -0.03 -5.99 17.43
CA THR A 399 -0.74 -7.24 17.10
C THR A 399 -1.49 -7.09 15.77
N THR A 400 -1.95 -8.20 15.21
CA THR A 400 -2.58 -8.21 13.88
C THR A 400 -3.89 -7.43 13.78
N ASP A 401 -4.54 -7.18 14.89
CA ASP A 401 -5.80 -6.45 15.02
C ASP A 401 -5.61 -4.97 15.42
N TYR A 402 -4.36 -4.53 15.62
CA TYR A 402 -4.05 -3.20 16.12
C TYR A 402 -4.65 -2.07 15.27
N ILE A 403 -4.44 -2.10 13.96
CA ILE A 403 -4.93 -1.04 13.05
C ILE A 403 -6.46 -1.03 13.03
N ASP A 404 -7.10 -2.18 12.90
CA ASP A 404 -8.56 -2.28 12.83
C ASP A 404 -9.24 -1.84 14.14
N GLN A 405 -8.56 -2.00 15.29
CA GLN A 405 -9.07 -1.54 16.58
C GLN A 405 -8.92 -0.04 16.82
N HIS A 406 -7.80 0.55 16.36
CA HIS A 406 -7.48 1.95 16.65
C HIS A 406 -7.91 2.91 15.55
N TYR A 407 -8.05 2.41 14.32
CA TYR A 407 -8.42 3.22 13.14
C TYR A 407 -9.58 2.59 12.34
N PRO A 408 -10.71 2.22 12.99
CA PRO A 408 -11.83 1.52 12.33
C PRO A 408 -12.47 2.34 11.21
N GLU A 409 -12.47 3.68 11.35
CA GLU A 409 -13.02 4.64 10.38
C GLU A 409 -11.96 5.19 9.40
N GLY A 410 -10.71 4.69 9.47
CA GLY A 410 -9.58 5.24 8.76
C GLY A 410 -8.80 6.27 9.58
N PHE A 411 -7.89 7.00 8.93
CA PHE A 411 -7.00 7.97 9.56
C PHE A 411 -7.06 9.31 8.84
N ALA A 412 -7.46 10.35 9.54
CA ALA A 412 -7.39 11.71 9.05
C ALA A 412 -6.09 12.38 9.54
N PRO A 413 -5.21 12.87 8.62
CA PRO A 413 -3.99 13.56 9.01
C PRO A 413 -4.31 14.86 9.76
N ALA A 414 -3.36 15.29 10.59
CA ALA A 414 -3.48 16.55 11.32
C ALA A 414 -3.63 17.73 10.33
N GLN A 415 -4.52 18.66 10.66
CA GLN A 415 -4.69 19.86 9.86
C GLN A 415 -3.39 20.70 9.88
N PRO A 416 -3.03 21.35 8.76
CA PRO A 416 -1.85 22.19 8.70
C PRO A 416 -1.98 23.37 9.68
N THR A 417 -0.87 23.71 10.31
CA THR A 417 -0.84 24.88 11.20
C THR A 417 -0.97 26.18 10.39
N THR A 418 -1.46 27.25 11.01
CA THR A 418 -1.50 28.58 10.37
C THR A 418 -0.10 29.04 9.93
N GLY A 419 0.96 28.66 10.65
CA GLY A 419 2.34 28.92 10.26
C GLY A 419 2.75 28.20 8.98
N THR A 420 2.38 26.92 8.83
CA THR A 420 2.62 26.16 7.60
C THR A 420 1.90 26.78 6.41
N LEU A 421 0.64 27.16 6.59
CA LEU A 421 -0.13 27.85 5.55
C LEU A 421 0.51 29.20 5.18
N ALA A 422 0.95 29.98 6.17
CA ALA A 422 1.66 31.25 5.93
C ALA A 422 2.94 31.05 5.12
N ALA A 423 3.73 30.02 5.42
CA ALA A 423 4.93 29.69 4.66
C ALA A 423 4.62 29.32 3.20
N GLY A 424 3.58 28.51 2.96
CA GLY A 424 3.13 28.13 1.62
C GLY A 424 2.61 29.32 0.81
N ILE A 425 1.84 30.20 1.43
CA ILE A 425 1.33 31.43 0.82
C ILE A 425 2.50 32.33 0.37
N VAL A 426 3.50 32.51 1.23
CA VAL A 426 4.70 33.30 0.89
C VAL A 426 5.48 32.62 -0.25
N LEU A 427 5.63 31.29 -0.21
CA LEU A 427 6.30 30.55 -1.28
C LEU A 427 5.61 30.79 -2.64
N GLN A 428 4.28 30.69 -2.69
CA GLN A 428 3.52 30.94 -3.92
C GLN A 428 3.72 32.37 -4.44
N GLN A 429 3.77 33.37 -3.56
CA GLN A 429 4.07 34.76 -3.94
C GLN A 429 5.49 34.91 -4.49
N ILE A 430 6.47 34.23 -3.89
CA ILE A 430 7.86 34.26 -4.35
C ILE A 430 7.96 33.61 -5.73
N LEU A 431 7.40 32.41 -5.93
CA LEU A 431 7.43 31.68 -7.20
C LEU A 431 6.75 32.51 -8.33
N ALA A 432 5.61 33.12 -8.04
CA ALA A 432 4.92 33.99 -8.99
C ALA A 432 5.78 35.25 -9.33
N ALA A 433 6.44 35.84 -8.34
CA ALA A 433 7.33 36.99 -8.57
C ALA A 433 8.56 36.59 -9.41
N GLU A 434 9.17 35.40 -9.16
CA GLU A 434 10.25 34.84 -9.96
C GLU A 434 9.82 34.66 -11.43
N GLN A 435 8.66 34.08 -11.64
CA GLN A 435 8.13 33.80 -12.98
C GLN A 435 7.82 35.08 -13.74
N HIS A 436 7.20 36.07 -13.08
CA HIS A 436 6.96 37.38 -13.67
C HIS A 436 8.25 38.12 -13.99
N PHE A 437 9.24 38.04 -13.11
CA PHE A 437 10.54 38.69 -13.33
C PHE A 437 11.29 38.02 -14.49
N ALA A 438 11.30 36.69 -14.58
CA ALA A 438 11.92 35.97 -15.68
C ALA A 438 11.28 36.26 -17.05
N SER A 439 9.99 36.59 -17.08
CA SER A 439 9.26 36.98 -18.29
C SER A 439 9.41 38.46 -18.66
N ALA A 440 9.94 39.29 -17.76
CA ALA A 440 10.07 40.73 -17.98
C ALA A 440 11.22 41.05 -18.95
N LEU A 441 10.95 41.92 -19.93
CA LEU A 441 11.92 42.23 -21.01
C LEU A 441 13.07 43.15 -20.56
N SER A 442 12.87 44.00 -19.52
CA SER A 442 13.84 45.02 -19.13
C SER A 442 13.62 45.57 -17.72
N VAL A 443 13.41 44.71 -16.74
CA VAL A 443 13.36 45.14 -15.34
C VAL A 443 14.71 44.89 -14.70
N ASN A 444 15.27 45.92 -14.04
CA ASN A 444 16.52 45.77 -13.29
C ASN A 444 16.27 44.91 -12.04
N GLU A 445 17.17 43.97 -11.78
CA GLU A 445 17.11 43.06 -10.63
C GLU A 445 17.01 43.80 -9.29
N GLU A 446 17.66 44.95 -9.16
CA GLU A 446 17.60 45.84 -7.99
C GLU A 446 16.19 46.38 -7.68
N LEU A 447 15.29 46.34 -8.66
CA LEU A 447 13.89 46.77 -8.51
C LEU A 447 12.95 45.67 -8.05
N ARG A 448 13.47 44.47 -7.86
CA ARG A 448 12.70 43.32 -7.39
C ARG A 448 12.13 43.60 -6.00
N GLY A 449 10.80 43.54 -5.87
CA GLY A 449 10.09 43.85 -4.62
C GLY A 449 10.11 45.32 -4.22
N TRP A 450 10.64 46.23 -5.06
CA TRP A 450 10.64 47.67 -4.78
C TRP A 450 9.24 48.28 -4.95
N VAL A 451 8.83 49.07 -3.98
CA VAL A 451 7.60 49.87 -4.00
C VAL A 451 7.85 51.30 -3.53
N SER A 452 7.28 52.28 -4.22
CA SER A 452 7.48 53.70 -3.94
C SER A 452 6.75 54.21 -2.70
N THR A 453 5.78 53.47 -2.16
CA THR A 453 4.85 53.92 -1.11
C THR A 453 5.03 53.22 0.23
N GLY A 454 6.02 52.31 0.36
CA GLY A 454 6.21 51.44 1.53
C GLY A 454 5.56 50.07 1.35
N PRO A 455 5.51 49.24 2.41
CA PRO A 455 5.01 47.88 2.32
C PRO A 455 3.60 47.82 1.72
N VAL A 456 3.39 46.88 0.80
CA VAL A 456 2.09 46.64 0.15
C VAL A 456 1.45 45.40 0.77
N THR A 457 0.23 45.57 1.26
CA THR A 457 -0.62 44.47 1.71
C THR A 457 -1.58 44.08 0.60
N ARG A 458 -1.64 42.79 0.29
CA ARG A 458 -2.59 42.18 -0.66
C ARG A 458 -3.41 41.13 0.04
N ARG A 459 -4.69 41.09 -0.28
CA ARG A 459 -5.61 40.05 0.20
C ARG A 459 -5.81 39.04 -0.90
N HIS A 460 -5.69 37.77 -0.53
CA HIS A 460 -5.95 36.63 -1.41
C HIS A 460 -6.83 35.59 -0.72
N HIS A 461 -7.52 34.80 -1.55
CA HIS A 461 -8.38 33.73 -1.11
C HIS A 461 -7.72 32.39 -1.39
N PHE A 462 -7.78 31.50 -0.41
CA PHE A 462 -7.14 30.19 -0.47
C PHE A 462 -8.10 29.09 -0.08
N GLU A 463 -7.82 27.90 -0.58
CA GLU A 463 -8.50 26.65 -0.26
C GLU A 463 -7.48 25.59 0.12
N VAL A 464 -7.80 24.77 1.13
CA VAL A 464 -7.06 23.58 1.55
C VAL A 464 -8.08 22.50 1.92
N GLY A 465 -8.17 21.44 1.14
CA GLY A 465 -9.29 20.49 1.22
C GLY A 465 -10.62 21.21 1.04
N ASP A 466 -11.55 21.03 1.97
CA ASP A 466 -12.86 21.68 1.94
C ASP A 466 -12.87 23.07 2.64
N ALA A 467 -11.75 23.47 3.22
CA ALA A 467 -11.66 24.73 3.99
C ALA A 467 -11.19 25.90 3.10
N THR A 468 -12.00 26.97 3.07
CA THR A 468 -11.64 28.23 2.43
C THR A 468 -11.29 29.29 3.46
N PHE A 469 -10.28 30.13 3.18
CA PHE A 469 -9.87 31.22 4.06
C PHE A 469 -9.26 32.37 3.28
N THR A 470 -9.15 33.54 3.92
CA THR A 470 -8.46 34.71 3.38
C THR A 470 -7.16 34.93 4.11
N ALA A 471 -6.15 35.42 3.38
CA ALA A 471 -4.87 35.82 3.93
C ALA A 471 -4.50 37.25 3.45
N ASP A 472 -4.09 38.09 4.39
CA ASP A 472 -3.48 39.41 4.12
C ASP A 472 -1.96 39.24 4.12
N ILE A 473 -1.32 39.50 2.98
CA ILE A 473 0.12 39.31 2.75
C ILE A 473 0.76 40.70 2.62
N THR A 474 1.62 41.04 3.55
CA THR A 474 2.42 42.29 3.50
C THR A 474 3.85 41.96 3.10
N SER A 475 4.29 42.43 1.95
CA SER A 475 5.67 42.31 1.51
C SER A 475 6.51 43.46 2.10
N ASN A 476 7.39 43.12 3.06
CA ASN A 476 8.28 44.07 3.71
C ASN A 476 9.58 44.30 2.90
N SER A 477 10.04 43.22 2.22
CA SER A 477 11.14 43.22 1.24
C SER A 477 10.96 42.05 0.26
N ALA A 478 11.93 41.80 -0.61
CA ALA A 478 11.93 40.65 -1.50
C ALA A 478 11.97 39.30 -0.74
N GLU A 479 12.48 39.25 0.48
CA GLU A 479 12.69 38.07 1.28
C GLU A 479 11.86 38.01 2.57
N GLN A 480 11.26 39.15 2.99
CA GLN A 480 10.56 39.30 4.26
C GLN A 480 9.09 39.60 4.06
N PHE A 481 8.25 38.81 4.68
CA PHE A 481 6.79 38.88 4.56
C PHE A 481 6.13 38.80 5.94
N THR A 482 4.98 39.46 6.06
CA THR A 482 4.05 39.26 7.17
C THR A 482 2.75 38.73 6.59
N VAL A 483 2.29 37.58 7.06
CA VAL A 483 1.04 36.95 6.62
C VAL A 483 0.08 36.92 7.79
N THR A 484 -1.11 37.48 7.61
CA THR A 484 -2.19 37.44 8.60
C THR A 484 -3.31 36.58 8.04
N LEU A 485 -3.61 35.47 8.71
CA LEU A 485 -4.71 34.54 8.38
C LEU A 485 -5.38 34.06 9.67
N MET A 486 -6.70 33.92 9.66
CA MET A 486 -7.46 33.46 10.82
C MET A 486 -7.11 34.26 12.10
N GLU A 487 -6.94 35.59 11.99
CA GLU A 487 -6.56 36.52 13.06
C GLU A 487 -5.15 36.30 13.67
N VAL A 488 -4.34 35.39 13.11
CA VAL A 488 -2.96 35.12 13.53
C VAL A 488 -2.00 35.74 12.50
N SER A 489 -0.97 36.45 12.97
CA SER A 489 0.06 37.03 12.11
C SER A 489 1.36 36.25 12.26
N HIS A 490 1.97 35.88 11.14
CA HIS A 490 3.24 35.19 11.05
C HIS A 490 4.28 36.03 10.32
N SER A 491 5.50 35.99 10.82
CA SER A 491 6.67 36.54 10.14
C SER A 491 7.39 35.43 9.37
N VAL A 492 7.52 35.61 8.05
CA VAL A 492 8.14 34.61 7.17
C VAL A 492 9.30 35.25 6.45
N THR A 493 10.52 34.76 6.64
CA THR A 493 11.72 35.24 5.95
C THR A 493 12.33 34.11 5.13
N LEU A 494 12.51 34.34 3.83
CA LEU A 494 13.17 33.39 2.93
C LEU A 494 14.67 33.28 3.30
N GLN A 495 15.17 32.05 3.39
CA GLN A 495 16.58 31.73 3.60
C GLN A 495 17.19 31.13 2.33
N THR A 496 16.59 30.07 1.81
CA THR A 496 17.02 29.38 0.59
C THR A 496 15.82 28.88 -0.20
N LEU A 497 15.94 28.90 -1.52
CA LEU A 497 14.97 28.33 -2.45
C LEU A 497 15.72 27.47 -3.47
N THR A 498 15.29 26.22 -3.65
CA THR A 498 15.75 25.30 -4.68
C THR A 498 14.57 24.87 -5.56
N ALA A 499 14.77 24.00 -6.51
CA ALA A 499 13.70 23.56 -7.42
C ALA A 499 12.55 22.79 -6.70
N ASP A 500 12.84 22.18 -5.57
CA ASP A 500 11.95 21.24 -4.86
C ASP A 500 11.85 21.49 -3.35
N ASN A 501 12.69 22.39 -2.81
CA ASN A 501 12.74 22.69 -1.38
C ASN A 501 12.88 24.17 -1.10
N VAL A 502 12.26 24.63 -0.01
CA VAL A 502 12.40 25.98 0.51
C VAL A 502 12.74 25.94 2.00
N THR A 503 13.62 26.84 2.42
CA THR A 503 13.90 27.07 3.84
C THR A 503 13.43 28.47 4.21
N PHE A 504 12.58 28.56 5.23
CA PHE A 504 12.13 29.81 5.84
C PHE A 504 12.58 29.95 7.28
N LEU A 505 12.66 31.20 7.73
CA LEU A 505 12.60 31.55 9.14
C LEU A 505 11.15 31.98 9.42
N LEU A 506 10.36 31.07 10.02
CA LEU A 506 8.96 31.28 10.39
C LEU A 506 8.89 31.60 11.89
N ASP A 507 8.46 32.81 12.23
CA ASP A 507 8.41 33.32 13.60
C ASP A 507 9.73 33.13 14.39
N GLY A 508 10.86 33.23 13.68
CA GLY A 508 12.19 33.03 14.25
C GLY A 508 12.67 31.56 14.30
N GLN A 509 11.86 30.60 13.87
CA GLN A 509 12.23 29.17 13.78
C GLN A 509 12.53 28.78 12.34
N ARG A 510 13.59 27.98 12.15
CA ARG A 510 13.95 27.47 10.83
C ARG A 510 13.00 26.33 10.44
N VAL A 511 12.31 26.48 9.31
CA VAL A 511 11.40 25.49 8.72
C VAL A 511 11.88 25.14 7.32
N VAL A 512 11.95 23.87 7.00
CA VAL A 512 12.26 23.35 5.66
C VAL A 512 11.02 22.66 5.14
N LEU A 513 10.58 23.03 3.93
CA LEU A 513 9.42 22.43 3.27
C LEU A 513 9.84 21.94 1.90
N GLY A 514 9.47 20.70 1.57
CA GLY A 514 9.42 20.25 0.19
C GLY A 514 8.23 20.89 -0.52
N TYR A 515 8.34 21.18 -1.81
CA TYR A 515 7.20 21.73 -2.54
C TYR A 515 7.17 21.31 -4.00
N HIS A 516 5.97 21.32 -4.55
CA HIS A 516 5.74 21.19 -5.98
C HIS A 516 4.64 22.16 -6.41
N GLN A 517 4.94 22.99 -7.42
CA GLN A 517 3.95 23.88 -8.03
C GLN A 517 3.34 23.19 -9.25
N SER A 518 2.08 22.76 -9.15
CA SER A 518 1.37 22.06 -10.24
C SER A 518 0.99 23.05 -11.37
N ASP A 519 0.54 24.24 -10.96
CA ASP A 519 0.22 25.38 -11.85
C ASP A 519 0.33 26.70 -11.07
N ALA A 520 -0.10 27.80 -11.67
CA ALA A 520 -0.03 29.12 -11.02
C ALA A 520 -0.87 29.22 -9.73
N ALA A 521 -1.98 28.48 -9.66
CA ALA A 521 -2.93 28.51 -8.54
C ALA A 521 -2.61 27.47 -7.46
N ALA A 522 -2.08 26.29 -7.83
CA ALA A 522 -1.94 25.15 -6.95
C ALA A 522 -0.48 24.89 -6.54
N LEU A 523 -0.25 24.83 -5.23
CA LEU A 523 1.03 24.53 -4.61
C LEU A 523 0.88 23.37 -3.60
N ILE A 524 1.61 22.31 -3.82
CA ILE A 524 1.71 21.20 -2.86
C ILE A 524 2.91 21.43 -1.95
N LEU A 525 2.68 21.36 -0.65
CA LEU A 525 3.70 21.47 0.39
C LEU A 525 3.86 20.13 1.08
N ALA A 526 5.06 19.59 1.13
CA ALA A 526 5.40 18.47 1.97
C ALA A 526 5.92 18.98 3.31
N THR A 527 5.17 18.70 4.37
CA THR A 527 5.53 19.02 5.75
C THR A 527 6.07 17.78 6.46
N ASP A 528 6.56 17.95 7.67
CA ASP A 528 7.01 16.84 8.52
C ASP A 528 5.87 15.91 8.98
N GLN A 529 4.62 16.33 8.86
CA GLN A 529 3.45 15.55 9.31
C GLN A 529 2.49 15.17 8.19
N SER A 530 2.32 16.03 7.18
CA SER A 530 1.32 15.85 6.13
C SER A 530 1.74 16.54 4.84
N GLU A 531 0.97 16.33 3.79
CA GLU A 531 1.00 17.18 2.60
C GLU A 531 -0.18 18.14 2.60
N VAL A 532 0.08 19.33 2.10
CA VAL A 532 -0.92 20.39 2.02
C VAL A 532 -1.03 20.82 0.57
N ASN A 533 -2.18 20.63 -0.03
CA ASN A 533 -2.51 21.20 -1.33
C ASN A 533 -3.13 22.59 -1.10
N LEU A 534 -2.34 23.64 -1.33
CA LEU A 534 -2.74 25.03 -1.16
C LEU A 534 -3.15 25.61 -2.50
N ILE A 535 -4.42 25.99 -2.64
CA ILE A 535 -4.97 26.52 -3.87
C ILE A 535 -5.30 27.99 -3.68
N ASN A 536 -4.74 28.85 -4.53
CA ASN A 536 -5.11 30.27 -4.60
C ASN A 536 -6.31 30.43 -5.54
N THR A 537 -7.49 30.60 -4.97
CA THR A 537 -8.74 30.65 -5.74
C THR A 537 -8.90 31.92 -6.59
N ASP A 538 -8.16 32.99 -6.28
CA ASP A 538 -8.15 34.21 -7.10
C ASP A 538 -7.52 34.00 -8.49
N LEU A 539 -6.72 32.92 -8.64
CA LEU A 539 -6.04 32.57 -9.90
C LEU A 539 -6.80 31.55 -10.74
N ILE A 540 -7.89 31.01 -10.20
CA ILE A 540 -8.75 30.05 -10.91
C ILE A 540 -9.78 30.84 -11.72
N PRO A 541 -9.92 30.60 -13.04
CA PRO A 541 -10.99 31.19 -13.82
C PRO A 541 -12.37 30.81 -13.22
N PRO A 542 -13.34 31.74 -13.15
CA PRO A 542 -14.68 31.39 -12.66
C PRO A 542 -15.28 30.28 -13.55
N GLU A 543 -15.85 29.25 -12.92
CA GLU A 543 -16.58 28.19 -13.62
C GLU A 543 -17.71 28.80 -14.45
N SER A 544 -17.92 28.29 -15.66
CA SER A 544 -19.06 28.66 -16.46
C SER A 544 -20.35 28.14 -15.81
N ALA A 545 -21.42 28.92 -15.88
CA ALA A 545 -22.73 28.57 -15.28
C ALA A 545 -23.33 27.24 -15.77
N GLU A 546 -22.75 26.61 -16.79
CA GLU A 546 -23.11 25.29 -17.31
C GLU A 546 -22.54 24.11 -16.52
N ASP A 547 -21.46 24.34 -15.71
CA ASP A 547 -20.81 23.29 -14.92
C ASP A 547 -21.41 23.09 -13.52
N ALA A 548 -22.20 24.05 -13.05
CA ALA A 548 -22.75 24.10 -11.68
C ALA A 548 -24.09 23.34 -11.51
N GLN A 549 -24.40 22.30 -12.30
CA GLN A 549 -25.63 21.51 -12.09
C GLN A 549 -25.38 20.46 -10.98
N GLY A 550 -25.98 20.68 -9.80
CA GLY A 550 -26.14 19.68 -8.75
C GLY A 550 -26.82 18.42 -9.30
N GLY A 551 -26.40 17.23 -8.83
CA GLY A 551 -26.97 15.95 -9.29
C GLY A 551 -26.09 15.17 -10.29
N LYS A 552 -24.93 15.67 -10.71
CA LYS A 552 -23.95 14.88 -11.47
C LYS A 552 -23.32 13.84 -10.54
N VAL A 553 -23.48 12.56 -10.87
CA VAL A 553 -22.84 11.43 -10.20
C VAL A 553 -21.59 11.06 -11.02
N GLN A 554 -20.42 11.25 -10.43
CA GLN A 554 -19.15 11.05 -11.11
C GLN A 554 -18.43 9.82 -10.58
N ALA A 555 -17.53 9.26 -11.39
CA ALA A 555 -16.60 8.23 -10.94
C ALA A 555 -15.64 8.83 -9.90
N PRO A 556 -15.55 8.24 -8.68
CA PRO A 556 -14.73 8.79 -7.59
C PRO A 556 -13.24 8.66 -7.88
N MET A 557 -12.87 7.74 -8.78
CA MET A 557 -11.50 7.40 -9.14
C MET A 557 -11.44 6.73 -10.50
N HIS A 558 -10.24 6.51 -11.02
CA HIS A 558 -10.05 5.68 -12.21
C HIS A 558 -10.39 4.21 -11.90
N GLY A 559 -11.29 3.59 -12.67
CA GLY A 559 -11.69 2.21 -12.44
C GLY A 559 -12.77 1.74 -13.43
N GLN A 560 -13.40 0.62 -13.13
CA GLN A 560 -14.41 0.00 -13.97
C GLN A 560 -15.79 0.05 -13.32
N LEU A 561 -16.81 0.42 -14.09
CA LEU A 561 -18.20 0.33 -13.66
C LEU A 561 -18.66 -1.14 -13.72
N VAL A 562 -18.78 -1.80 -12.55
CA VAL A 562 -19.08 -3.24 -12.46
C VAL A 562 -20.58 -3.50 -12.59
N THR A 563 -21.39 -2.67 -11.93
CA THR A 563 -22.85 -2.85 -11.91
C THR A 563 -23.54 -1.50 -11.86
N LEU A 564 -24.64 -1.37 -12.63
CA LEU A 564 -25.62 -0.30 -12.49
C LEU A 564 -26.86 -0.87 -11.78
N LEU A 565 -27.32 -0.23 -10.71
CA LEU A 565 -28.45 -0.65 -9.87
C LEU A 565 -29.71 0.16 -10.16
N VAL A 566 -29.63 1.14 -11.05
CA VAL A 566 -30.72 2.03 -11.43
C VAL A 566 -30.85 2.14 -12.95
N GLU A 567 -32.03 2.51 -13.42
CA GLU A 567 -32.35 2.74 -14.83
C GLU A 567 -32.63 4.23 -15.09
N ALA A 568 -32.59 4.66 -16.35
CA ALA A 568 -33.02 6.00 -16.73
C ALA A 568 -34.50 6.20 -16.36
N ASP A 569 -34.88 7.42 -16.01
CA ASP A 569 -36.22 7.84 -15.54
C ASP A 569 -36.63 7.22 -14.18
N GLN A 570 -35.73 6.53 -13.48
CA GLN A 570 -35.99 6.00 -12.14
C GLN A 570 -35.84 7.09 -11.08
N SER A 571 -36.78 7.14 -10.11
CA SER A 571 -36.70 7.99 -8.93
C SER A 571 -35.73 7.36 -7.91
N VAL A 572 -34.85 8.18 -7.33
CA VAL A 572 -33.86 7.78 -6.34
C VAL A 572 -33.90 8.73 -5.13
N GLU A 573 -33.59 8.18 -3.96
CA GLU A 573 -33.46 8.95 -2.73
C GLU A 573 -31.97 9.26 -2.48
N LYS A 574 -31.70 10.35 -1.75
CA LYS A 574 -30.32 10.66 -1.30
C LYS A 574 -29.75 9.46 -0.53
N ASP A 575 -28.47 9.18 -0.75
CA ASP A 575 -27.71 8.05 -0.19
C ASP A 575 -28.18 6.65 -0.68
N GLN A 576 -29.11 6.58 -1.64
CA GLN A 576 -29.45 5.33 -2.31
C GLN A 576 -28.29 4.83 -3.16
N ARG A 577 -28.05 3.52 -3.15
CA ARG A 577 -27.03 2.87 -3.99
C ARG A 577 -27.43 2.94 -5.47
N LEU A 578 -26.54 3.50 -6.30
CA LEU A 578 -26.76 3.69 -7.73
C LEU A 578 -25.96 2.72 -8.58
N ALA A 579 -24.74 2.44 -8.17
CA ALA A 579 -23.81 1.62 -8.93
C ALA A 579 -22.75 0.98 -8.04
N VAL A 580 -22.04 -0.03 -8.58
CA VAL A 580 -20.82 -0.58 -7.99
C VAL A 580 -19.68 -0.31 -8.95
N PHE A 581 -18.62 0.28 -8.43
CA PHE A 581 -17.41 0.67 -9.15
C PHE A 581 -16.22 -0.11 -8.61
N GLU A 582 -15.36 -0.66 -9.47
CA GLU A 582 -14.16 -1.40 -9.05
C GLU A 582 -12.91 -0.66 -9.50
N ALA A 583 -11.99 -0.44 -8.55
CA ALA A 583 -10.67 0.10 -8.80
C ALA A 583 -9.63 -0.67 -7.99
N MET A 584 -8.50 -1.00 -8.58
CA MET A 584 -7.35 -1.65 -7.91
C MET A 584 -7.75 -2.84 -7.01
N LYS A 585 -8.67 -3.72 -7.52
CA LYS A 585 -9.22 -4.91 -6.81
C LYS A 585 -10.17 -4.60 -5.64
N MET A 586 -10.58 -3.35 -5.44
CA MET A 586 -11.55 -2.95 -4.43
C MET A 586 -12.85 -2.51 -5.09
N GLN A 587 -13.98 -2.91 -4.50
CA GLN A 587 -15.31 -2.51 -4.96
C GLN A 587 -15.86 -1.40 -4.07
N HIS A 588 -16.42 -0.37 -4.71
CA HIS A 588 -16.98 0.81 -4.08
C HIS A 588 -18.42 1.01 -4.53
N GLU A 589 -19.27 1.37 -3.58
CA GLU A 589 -20.65 1.71 -3.84
C GLU A 589 -20.76 3.19 -4.19
N ILE A 590 -21.41 3.49 -5.30
CA ILE A 590 -21.74 4.86 -5.70
C ILE A 590 -23.14 5.17 -5.18
N LEU A 591 -23.24 6.22 -4.37
CA LEU A 591 -24.49 6.65 -3.74
C LEU A 591 -25.04 7.90 -4.41
N ALA A 592 -26.36 8.13 -4.30
CA ALA A 592 -27.02 9.32 -4.81
C ALA A 592 -26.66 10.55 -3.97
N PRO A 593 -26.12 11.63 -4.53
CA PRO A 593 -25.81 12.85 -3.81
C PRO A 593 -27.07 13.64 -3.43
N VAL A 594 -28.13 13.50 -4.21
CA VAL A 594 -29.42 14.19 -4.04
C VAL A 594 -30.58 13.23 -4.31
N SER A 595 -31.76 13.54 -3.77
CA SER A 595 -33.02 12.87 -4.17
C SER A 595 -33.53 13.47 -5.46
N GLY A 596 -33.99 12.63 -6.42
CA GLY A 596 -34.46 13.12 -7.71
C GLY A 596 -34.75 11.98 -8.69
N VAL A 597 -34.69 12.28 -9.97
CA VAL A 597 -34.93 11.32 -11.06
C VAL A 597 -33.67 11.18 -11.90
N VAL A 598 -33.24 9.96 -12.20
CA VAL A 598 -32.10 9.68 -13.08
C VAL A 598 -32.44 10.14 -14.50
N GLN A 599 -31.93 11.30 -14.91
CA GLN A 599 -32.21 11.91 -16.20
C GLN A 599 -31.41 11.26 -17.33
N GLN A 600 -30.12 10.92 -17.04
CA GLN A 600 -29.21 10.40 -18.04
C GLN A 600 -28.24 9.39 -17.43
N LEU A 601 -28.03 8.27 -18.12
CA LEU A 601 -26.99 7.28 -17.83
C LEU A 601 -25.89 7.40 -18.90
N ASN A 602 -24.69 7.80 -18.48
CA ASN A 602 -23.53 7.97 -19.36
C ASN A 602 -22.55 6.80 -19.25
N GLY A 603 -22.53 6.11 -18.09
CA GLY A 603 -21.69 4.94 -17.84
C GLY A 603 -22.36 3.65 -18.31
N GLN A 604 -21.57 2.69 -18.78
CA GLN A 604 -22.02 1.34 -19.13
C GLN A 604 -21.30 0.30 -18.27
N VAL A 605 -22.01 -0.78 -17.91
CA VAL A 605 -21.41 -1.91 -17.18
C VAL A 605 -20.23 -2.48 -17.98
N GLY A 606 -19.08 -2.64 -17.33
CA GLY A 606 -17.83 -3.05 -17.94
C GLY A 606 -16.97 -1.91 -18.50
N GLN A 607 -17.49 -0.67 -18.51
CA GLN A 607 -16.74 0.49 -19.00
C GLN A 607 -15.67 0.92 -18.02
N GLN A 608 -14.46 1.19 -18.53
CA GLN A 608 -13.41 1.91 -17.81
C GLN A 608 -13.71 3.41 -17.83
N MET A 609 -13.62 4.05 -16.67
CA MET A 609 -13.91 5.47 -16.49
C MET A 609 -12.75 6.14 -15.74
N ALA A 610 -12.47 7.38 -16.07
CA ALA A 610 -11.52 8.21 -15.35
C ALA A 610 -12.18 8.85 -14.11
N ALA A 611 -11.39 9.25 -13.12
CA ALA A 611 -11.86 10.06 -12.00
C ALA A 611 -12.54 11.34 -12.56
N GLY A 612 -13.76 11.66 -12.06
CA GLY A 612 -14.53 12.80 -12.52
C GLY A 612 -15.40 12.53 -13.75
N ASP A 613 -15.26 11.39 -14.45
CA ASP A 613 -16.19 11.02 -15.53
C ASP A 613 -17.63 10.90 -15.00
N VAL A 614 -18.58 11.48 -15.72
CA VAL A 614 -19.99 11.45 -15.31
C VAL A 614 -20.60 10.07 -15.60
N ILE A 615 -20.97 9.36 -14.54
CA ILE A 615 -21.67 8.06 -14.61
C ILE A 615 -23.13 8.26 -14.97
N MET A 616 -23.78 9.20 -14.28
CA MET A 616 -25.19 9.56 -14.50
C MET A 616 -25.49 10.97 -14.02
N VAL A 617 -26.62 11.50 -14.42
CA VAL A 617 -27.13 12.80 -13.98
C VAL A 617 -28.52 12.59 -13.33
N ILE A 618 -28.68 13.11 -12.11
CA ILE A 618 -29.94 13.10 -11.36
C ILE A 618 -30.51 14.52 -11.40
N GLU A 619 -31.73 14.66 -11.88
CA GLU A 619 -32.47 15.92 -11.78
C GLU A 619 -33.07 15.98 -10.38
N GLU A 620 -32.64 16.98 -9.61
CA GLU A 620 -33.10 17.16 -8.22
C GLU A 620 -34.61 17.42 -8.21
N ALA A 621 -35.34 16.72 -7.35
CA ALA A 621 -36.76 16.99 -7.16
C ALA A 621 -36.93 18.41 -6.58
N GLU A 622 -37.60 19.31 -7.29
CA GLU A 622 -37.94 20.64 -6.73
C GLU A 622 -38.68 20.42 -5.41
N GLY A 623 -38.00 20.81 -4.31
CA GLY A 623 -38.57 20.70 -2.96
C GLY A 623 -39.86 21.54 -2.86
N GLU A 624 -40.95 20.91 -2.42
CA GLU A 624 -42.16 21.61 -2.02
C GLU A 624 -41.95 22.50 -0.78
#